data_c7d049490bcf5c5e010efae3035a9bfb
#
_entry.id   c7d049490bcf5c5e010efae3035a9bfb
#
_cell.length_a   1.000
_cell.length_b   1.000
_cell.length_c   1.000
_cell.angle_alpha   90.00
_cell.angle_beta   90.00
_cell.angle_gamma   90.00
#
_symmetry.space_group_name_H-M   'P 1'
#
loop_
_entity.id
_entity.type
_entity.pdbx_description
1 polymer ?
#
loop_
_entity_poly.entity_id
_entity_poly.type
_entity_poly.pdbx_seq_one_letter_code
_entity_poly.pdbx_strand_id
1 'polypeptide(L)'
;IEISEENPQVIYISLNDEYNFLDDISVSFYQESELESIFSEFLIPFSQFPVYNNVSERIIIPGYVEAEDFIYQEGLSTEETSDVNGGLNIGYTDIGDFADYLVLVTETGEYDINFRAASENQSGSILLQLISGSDIQNLTQISLPITGGWQSWETVSASTNLTEGSYKLRMKVIQPGFNLNWIEFDFTGNSMGTDDNEIDRIRLFPNPVSEILNINTKYQNFKIEIYDMIGKKIFNAENLNSINVRDYDDGIYLLKLSFGNYSQSKLFIKK
;
A
#
# COMPACT_ATOMS: atom_id res chain seq x y z
N ILE A 1 -16.99 27.41 9.40
CA ILE A 1 -16.36 27.89 8.16
C ILE A 1 -15.76 29.24 8.46
N GLU A 2 -14.49 29.42 8.17
CA GLU A 2 -13.78 30.67 8.34
C GLU A 2 -13.07 31.07 7.05
N ILE A 3 -13.05 32.35 6.73
CA ILE A 3 -12.28 32.88 5.60
C ILE A 3 -10.87 33.21 6.12
N SER A 4 -9.85 32.82 5.39
CA SER A 4 -8.47 33.14 5.79
C SER A 4 -8.22 34.65 5.85
N GLU A 5 -7.71 35.15 6.97
CA GLU A 5 -7.31 36.54 7.11
C GLU A 5 -6.09 36.90 6.24
N GLU A 6 -5.20 35.92 6.00
CA GLU A 6 -3.98 36.10 5.20
C GLU A 6 -4.25 35.97 3.70
N ASN A 7 -5.24 35.17 3.30
CA ASN A 7 -5.62 34.98 1.90
C ASN A 7 -7.14 34.85 1.76
N PRO A 8 -7.85 35.90 1.38
CA PRO A 8 -9.32 35.90 1.29
C PRO A 8 -9.90 34.98 0.19
N GLN A 9 -9.05 34.31 -0.57
CA GLN A 9 -9.47 33.26 -1.52
C GLN A 9 -9.47 31.86 -0.88
N VAL A 10 -9.04 31.74 0.38
CA VAL A 10 -8.97 30.48 1.12
C VAL A 10 -10.06 30.45 2.17
N ILE A 11 -10.85 29.40 2.14
CA ILE A 11 -11.88 29.10 3.14
C ILE A 11 -11.43 27.88 3.94
N TYR A 12 -11.40 28.03 5.25
CA TYR A 12 -11.16 26.91 6.18
C TYR A 12 -12.48 26.31 6.59
N ILE A 13 -12.61 24.99 6.42
CA ILE A 13 -13.76 24.22 6.87
C ILE A 13 -13.28 23.30 7.99
N SER A 14 -13.71 23.58 9.23
CA SER A 14 -13.45 22.70 10.37
C SER A 14 -14.54 21.63 10.43
N LEU A 15 -14.11 20.37 10.53
CA LEU A 15 -15.01 19.24 10.72
C LEU A 15 -15.19 19.00 12.23
N ASN A 16 -16.42 18.65 12.65
CA ASN A 16 -16.72 18.41 14.07
C ASN A 16 -16.38 16.99 14.51
N ASP A 17 -16.25 16.06 13.57
CA ASP A 17 -15.93 14.66 13.81
C ASP A 17 -14.51 14.36 13.42
N GLU A 18 -13.90 13.37 14.08
CA GLU A 18 -12.61 12.83 13.67
C GLU A 18 -12.74 12.21 12.26
N TYR A 19 -12.03 12.80 11.36
CA TYR A 19 -11.97 12.40 9.99
C TYR A 19 -10.84 11.39 9.80
N ASN A 20 -11.16 10.24 9.22
CA ASN A 20 -10.22 9.21 8.88
C ASN A 20 -9.73 9.40 7.43
N PHE A 21 -8.45 9.13 7.19
CA PHE A 21 -7.83 9.16 5.87
C PHE A 21 -8.49 8.21 4.84
N LEU A 22 -9.35 7.29 5.29
CA LEU A 22 -10.16 6.39 4.44
C LEU A 22 -11.46 7.05 3.97
N ASP A 23 -11.82 8.20 4.53
CA ASP A 23 -13.06 8.86 4.18
C ASP A 23 -12.90 9.55 2.82
N ASP A 24 -13.73 9.18 1.87
CA ASP A 24 -13.89 9.93 0.62
C ASP A 24 -14.57 11.25 0.97
N ILE A 25 -13.77 12.30 1.09
CA ILE A 25 -14.28 13.63 1.40
C ILE A 25 -14.73 14.29 0.12
N SER A 26 -15.97 14.75 0.13
CA SER A 26 -16.49 15.65 -0.88
C SER A 26 -17.09 16.88 -0.24
N VAL A 27 -16.98 18.02 -0.92
CA VAL A 27 -17.62 19.26 -0.52
C VAL A 27 -18.77 19.54 -1.51
N SER A 28 -19.93 19.87 -0.95
CA SER A 28 -21.08 20.32 -1.74
C SER A 28 -21.47 21.71 -1.28
N PHE A 29 -21.82 22.57 -2.23
CA PHE A 29 -22.35 23.89 -1.98
C PHE A 29 -23.78 23.98 -2.54
N TYR A 30 -24.73 24.33 -1.70
CA TYR A 30 -26.15 24.45 -2.07
C TYR A 30 -26.54 25.93 -2.17
N GLN A 31 -27.43 26.24 -3.09
CA GLN A 31 -27.84 27.62 -3.45
C GLN A 31 -28.51 28.42 -2.31
N GLU A 32 -28.88 27.77 -1.21
CA GLU A 32 -29.48 28.43 -0.02
C GLU A 32 -28.42 29.10 0.88
N SER A 33 -27.15 28.98 0.56
CA SER A 33 -26.03 29.56 1.31
C SER A 33 -25.71 30.96 0.77
N GLU A 34 -25.58 31.93 1.67
CA GLU A 34 -25.31 33.33 1.36
C GLU A 34 -23.80 33.62 1.12
N LEU A 35 -23.06 32.71 0.44
CA LEU A 35 -21.67 32.97 0.08
C LEU A 35 -21.64 33.82 -1.19
N GLU A 36 -21.28 35.07 -1.03
CA GLU A 36 -21.16 36.07 -2.06
C GLU A 36 -19.72 36.57 -2.16
N SER A 37 -19.22 36.78 -3.37
CA SER A 37 -17.91 37.37 -3.58
C SER A 37 -17.94 38.86 -3.25
N ILE A 38 -16.76 39.49 -3.08
CA ILE A 38 -16.62 40.93 -2.91
C ILE A 38 -17.16 41.75 -4.10
N PHE A 39 -17.47 41.11 -5.21
CA PHE A 39 -18.05 41.71 -6.42
C PHE A 39 -19.55 41.42 -6.55
N SER A 40 -20.21 40.97 -5.46
CA SER A 40 -21.63 40.60 -5.44
C SER A 40 -22.01 39.48 -6.43
N GLU A 41 -21.06 38.60 -6.72
CA GLU A 41 -21.31 37.38 -7.49
C GLU A 41 -21.51 36.20 -6.54
N PHE A 42 -22.58 35.44 -6.74
CA PHE A 42 -22.87 34.26 -5.94
C PHE A 42 -22.07 33.06 -6.43
N LEU A 43 -21.61 32.21 -5.48
CA LEU A 43 -20.99 30.97 -5.81
C LEU A 43 -22.00 30.05 -6.51
N ILE A 44 -21.59 29.48 -7.65
CA ILE A 44 -22.44 28.54 -8.38
C ILE A 44 -22.53 27.23 -7.56
N PRO A 45 -23.74 26.70 -7.34
CA PRO A 45 -23.91 25.43 -6.63
C PRO A 45 -23.13 24.29 -7.29
N PHE A 46 -22.50 23.47 -6.47
CA PHE A 46 -21.83 22.25 -6.90
C PHE A 46 -22.10 21.14 -5.88
N SER A 47 -22.00 19.90 -6.31
CA SER A 47 -22.16 18.75 -5.43
C SER A 47 -21.04 17.75 -5.61
N GLN A 48 -20.65 17.10 -4.49
CA GLN A 48 -19.68 16.02 -4.47
C GLN A 48 -18.34 16.38 -5.15
N PHE A 49 -17.88 17.62 -4.97
CA PHE A 49 -16.55 18.00 -5.44
C PHE A 49 -15.50 17.23 -4.60
N PRO A 50 -14.68 16.39 -5.23
CA PRO A 50 -13.71 15.59 -4.48
C PRO A 50 -12.68 16.50 -3.82
N VAL A 51 -12.43 16.27 -2.53
CA VAL A 51 -11.35 16.92 -1.80
C VAL A 51 -10.12 16.04 -1.86
N TYR A 52 -9.01 16.59 -2.32
CA TYR A 52 -7.74 15.89 -2.28
C TYR A 52 -7.36 15.65 -0.81
N ASN A 53 -7.38 14.37 -0.42
CA ASN A 53 -6.83 13.95 0.85
C ASN A 53 -5.30 13.93 0.73
N ASN A 54 -4.64 14.93 1.30
CA ASN A 54 -3.19 15.07 1.25
C ASN A 54 -2.49 14.26 2.37
N VAL A 55 -3.20 13.30 2.96
CA VAL A 55 -2.64 12.42 3.97
C VAL A 55 -1.85 11.33 3.28
N SER A 56 -0.57 11.29 3.57
CA SER A 56 0.50 10.31 3.28
C SER A 56 0.29 9.31 2.14
N GLU A 57 1.31 9.13 1.32
CA GLU A 57 1.36 8.05 0.31
C GLU A 57 0.97 6.72 0.97
N ARG A 58 -0.02 6.03 0.37
CA ARG A 58 -0.44 4.71 0.84
C ARG A 58 0.54 3.66 0.34
N ILE A 59 0.88 2.74 1.20
CA ILE A 59 1.68 1.57 0.83
C ILE A 59 0.80 0.65 -0.02
N ILE A 60 1.27 0.28 -1.19
CA ILE A 60 0.52 -0.56 -2.13
C ILE A 60 0.68 -2.03 -1.76
N ILE A 61 -0.46 -2.73 -1.63
CA ILE A 61 -0.53 -4.18 -1.46
C ILE A 61 -1.18 -4.79 -2.73
N PRO A 62 -0.56 -5.79 -3.38
CA PRO A 62 0.63 -6.56 -2.98
C PRO A 62 1.92 -5.73 -2.99
N GLY A 63 2.82 -6.04 -2.06
CA GLY A 63 4.11 -5.38 -1.90
C GLY A 63 4.62 -5.41 -0.47
N TYR A 64 5.64 -4.61 -0.20
CA TYR A 64 6.31 -4.52 1.10
C TYR A 64 5.74 -3.39 1.94
N VAL A 65 5.60 -3.65 3.22
CA VAL A 65 5.38 -2.69 4.31
C VAL A 65 6.64 -2.73 5.16
N GLU A 66 7.52 -1.73 5.00
CA GLU A 66 8.67 -1.59 5.89
C GLU A 66 8.16 -1.29 7.30
N ALA A 67 8.74 -1.94 8.31
CA ALA A 67 8.19 -1.86 9.65
C ALA A 67 8.26 -0.46 10.26
N GLU A 68 9.21 0.36 9.83
CA GLU A 68 9.40 1.76 10.23
C GLU A 68 8.51 2.76 9.48
N ASP A 69 7.83 2.37 8.41
CA ASP A 69 6.97 3.26 7.60
C ASP A 69 5.57 3.47 8.22
N PHE A 70 5.48 3.39 9.53
CA PHE A 70 4.22 3.64 10.25
C PHE A 70 3.83 5.12 10.23
N ILE A 71 2.52 5.39 10.18
CA ILE A 71 1.96 6.73 10.35
C ILE A 71 1.73 7.08 11.81
N TYR A 72 1.54 6.06 12.65
CA TYR A 72 1.38 6.17 14.09
C TYR A 72 1.84 4.87 14.77
N GLN A 73 2.42 4.98 15.94
CA GLN A 73 2.80 3.83 16.75
C GLN A 73 2.67 4.15 18.24
N GLU A 74 2.57 3.12 19.08
CA GLU A 74 2.61 3.21 20.53
C GLU A 74 3.52 2.12 21.08
N GLY A 75 4.48 2.53 21.91
CA GLY A 75 5.37 1.65 22.66
C GLY A 75 6.62 1.17 21.90
N LEU A 76 6.64 1.23 20.57
CA LEU A 76 7.73 0.71 19.74
C LEU A 76 8.87 1.72 19.58
N SER A 77 10.06 1.20 19.22
CA SER A 77 11.20 2.03 18.81
C SER A 77 11.87 1.45 17.57
N THR A 78 12.54 2.29 16.81
CA THR A 78 13.31 1.88 15.63
C THR A 78 14.80 1.79 15.93
N GLU A 79 15.50 0.90 15.24
CA GLU A 79 16.97 0.78 15.26
C GLU A 79 17.47 0.39 13.86
N GLU A 80 18.78 0.58 13.62
CA GLU A 80 19.40 0.15 12.35
C GLU A 80 19.35 -1.37 12.21
N THR A 81 18.89 -1.85 11.04
CA THR A 81 18.90 -3.29 10.73
C THR A 81 20.20 -3.71 10.07
N SER A 82 20.67 -4.91 10.41
CA SER A 82 21.76 -5.57 9.68
C SER A 82 21.26 -6.53 8.59
N ASP A 83 19.96 -6.55 8.32
CA ASP A 83 19.38 -7.39 7.27
C ASP A 83 19.79 -6.92 5.87
N VAL A 84 19.51 -7.74 4.87
CA VAL A 84 19.79 -7.42 3.47
C VAL A 84 19.03 -6.15 3.07
N ASN A 85 19.71 -5.23 2.41
CA ASN A 85 19.28 -3.89 1.97
C ASN A 85 19.37 -2.79 3.04
N GLY A 86 19.68 -3.09 4.32
CA GLY A 86 19.81 -2.08 5.36
C GLY A 86 18.46 -1.44 5.71
N GLY A 87 18.45 -0.21 6.20
CA GLY A 87 17.26 0.50 6.67
C GLY A 87 17.11 0.44 8.18
N LEU A 88 15.88 0.51 8.64
CA LEU A 88 15.53 0.40 10.05
C LEU A 88 14.67 -0.85 10.27
N ASN A 89 14.55 -1.26 11.51
CA ASN A 89 13.56 -2.23 11.98
C ASN A 89 12.87 -1.68 13.22
N ILE A 90 11.68 -2.14 13.52
CA ILE A 90 11.05 -1.91 14.83
C ILE A 90 11.49 -2.97 15.82
N GLY A 91 11.61 -2.55 17.09
CA GLY A 91 11.96 -3.41 18.22
C GLY A 91 11.45 -2.83 19.53
N TYR A 92 12.02 -3.26 20.65
CA TYR A 92 11.67 -2.81 22.01
C TYR A 92 10.19 -3.04 22.34
N THR A 93 9.68 -4.17 21.90
CA THR A 93 8.26 -4.52 21.94
C THR A 93 7.77 -4.87 23.34
N ASP A 94 6.59 -4.36 23.74
CA ASP A 94 5.84 -4.76 24.92
C ASP A 94 4.41 -5.23 24.52
N ILE A 95 3.73 -5.93 25.44
CA ILE A 95 2.37 -6.44 25.16
C ILE A 95 1.41 -5.28 24.94
N GLY A 96 0.76 -5.27 23.80
CA GLY A 96 -0.23 -4.28 23.44
C GLY A 96 0.30 -3.16 22.55
N ASP A 97 1.61 -3.01 22.40
CA ASP A 97 2.22 -2.08 21.47
C ASP A 97 1.73 -2.32 20.05
N PHE A 98 1.71 -1.28 19.24
CA PHE A 98 1.24 -1.40 17.88
C PHE A 98 1.84 -0.34 16.95
N ALA A 99 1.83 -0.65 15.66
CA ALA A 99 2.11 0.29 14.57
C ALA A 99 0.97 0.27 13.55
N ASP A 100 0.57 1.45 13.08
CA ASP A 100 -0.48 1.67 12.07
C ASP A 100 0.13 2.17 10.76
N TYR A 101 -0.27 1.54 9.65
CA TYR A 101 0.17 1.86 8.30
C TYR A 101 -1.03 2.18 7.42
N LEU A 102 -0.87 3.12 6.46
CA LEU A 102 -1.87 3.36 5.44
C LEU A 102 -1.60 2.47 4.24
N VAL A 103 -2.55 1.62 3.90
CA VAL A 103 -2.39 0.69 2.80
C VAL A 103 -3.51 0.82 1.76
N LEU A 104 -3.17 0.55 0.51
CA LEU A 104 -4.10 0.38 -0.60
C LEU A 104 -3.99 -1.05 -1.10
N VAL A 105 -5.01 -1.86 -0.83
CA VAL A 105 -5.12 -3.21 -1.40
C VAL A 105 -5.70 -3.06 -2.81
N THR A 106 -4.94 -3.48 -3.81
CA THR A 106 -5.32 -3.28 -5.23
C THR A 106 -6.02 -4.48 -5.85
N GLU A 107 -6.06 -5.61 -5.18
CA GLU A 107 -6.68 -6.84 -5.70
C GLU A 107 -7.40 -7.60 -4.58
N THR A 108 -8.67 -8.00 -4.83
CA THR A 108 -9.40 -8.89 -3.91
C THR A 108 -8.97 -10.34 -4.11
N GLY A 109 -8.61 -11.04 -3.03
CA GLY A 109 -8.26 -12.46 -3.10
C GLY A 109 -7.38 -12.94 -1.94
N GLU A 110 -6.76 -14.09 -2.14
CA GLU A 110 -5.87 -14.73 -1.19
C GLU A 110 -4.46 -14.13 -1.28
N TYR A 111 -3.85 -13.94 -0.11
CA TYR A 111 -2.50 -13.39 0.05
C TYR A 111 -1.69 -14.27 0.98
N ASP A 112 -0.45 -14.53 0.61
CA ASP A 112 0.57 -14.95 1.56
C ASP A 112 1.17 -13.69 2.20
N ILE A 113 1.28 -13.72 3.52
CA ILE A 113 1.88 -12.64 4.29
C ILE A 113 3.18 -13.16 4.89
N ASN A 114 4.29 -12.55 4.52
CA ASN A 114 5.62 -12.89 4.98
C ASN A 114 6.08 -11.85 6.00
N PHE A 115 6.57 -12.30 7.15
CA PHE A 115 7.09 -11.47 8.24
C PHE A 115 8.58 -11.71 8.36
N ARG A 116 9.39 -10.66 8.20
CA ARG A 116 10.84 -10.72 8.39
C ARG A 116 11.18 -10.30 9.81
N ALA A 117 11.45 -11.27 10.66
CA ALA A 117 11.61 -11.08 12.10
C ALA A 117 12.92 -11.65 12.65
N ALA A 118 13.35 -11.09 13.76
CA ALA A 118 14.49 -11.57 14.54
C ALA A 118 14.13 -11.60 16.03
N SER A 119 14.66 -12.57 16.77
CA SER A 119 14.41 -12.73 18.20
C SER A 119 15.57 -13.48 18.85
N GLU A 120 16.03 -13.01 20.00
CA GLU A 120 17.21 -13.58 20.63
C GLU A 120 16.94 -14.91 21.34
N ASN A 121 15.98 -14.94 22.27
CA ASN A 121 15.80 -16.06 23.18
C ASN A 121 14.35 -16.39 23.56
N GLN A 122 13.37 -15.69 22.98
CA GLN A 122 11.95 -15.95 23.22
C GLN A 122 11.13 -15.76 21.93
N SER A 123 10.08 -16.55 21.79
CA SER A 123 9.15 -16.41 20.66
C SER A 123 8.29 -15.15 20.84
N GLY A 124 8.17 -14.34 19.78
CA GLY A 124 7.20 -13.24 19.70
C GLY A 124 5.88 -13.68 19.12
N SER A 125 4.87 -12.81 19.15
CA SER A 125 3.61 -13.01 18.43
C SER A 125 2.99 -11.67 18.00
N ILE A 126 2.55 -11.64 16.74
CA ILE A 126 1.93 -10.49 16.10
C ILE A 126 0.50 -10.84 15.73
N LEU A 127 -0.43 -9.89 15.93
CA LEU A 127 -1.76 -9.88 15.33
C LEU A 127 -1.82 -8.77 14.28
N LEU A 128 -2.11 -9.13 13.03
CA LEU A 128 -2.44 -8.17 11.98
C LEU A 128 -3.94 -7.92 11.91
N GLN A 129 -4.30 -6.64 11.76
CA GLN A 129 -5.68 -6.19 11.65
C GLN A 129 -5.82 -5.21 10.47
N LEU A 130 -6.92 -5.31 9.72
CA LEU A 130 -7.39 -4.24 8.83
C LEU A 130 -8.49 -3.45 9.52
N ILE A 131 -8.40 -2.13 9.43
CA ILE A 131 -9.33 -1.20 10.05
C ILE A 131 -9.90 -0.29 8.96
N SER A 132 -11.24 -0.23 8.89
CA SER A 132 -11.98 0.65 7.99
C SER A 132 -13.10 1.34 8.80
N GLY A 133 -12.92 2.61 9.09
CA GLY A 133 -13.80 3.31 10.03
C GLY A 133 -13.84 2.62 11.40
N SER A 134 -15.03 2.19 11.84
CA SER A 134 -15.23 1.44 13.08
C SER A 134 -15.01 -0.07 12.94
N ASP A 135 -14.90 -0.59 11.73
CA ASP A 135 -14.78 -2.01 11.48
C ASP A 135 -13.34 -2.48 11.61
N ILE A 136 -13.13 -3.51 12.44
CA ILE A 136 -11.83 -4.13 12.69
C ILE A 136 -11.90 -5.59 12.29
N GLN A 137 -11.12 -5.96 11.28
CA GLN A 137 -10.96 -7.33 10.83
C GLN A 137 -9.61 -7.88 11.29
N ASN A 138 -9.61 -8.96 12.04
CA ASN A 138 -8.37 -9.71 12.33
C ASN A 138 -8.00 -10.52 11.09
N LEU A 139 -6.82 -10.26 10.53
CA LEU A 139 -6.31 -10.99 9.36
C LEU A 139 -5.66 -12.29 9.76
N THR A 140 -4.64 -12.19 10.60
CA THR A 140 -3.87 -13.35 11.07
C THR A 140 -3.18 -13.02 12.39
N GLN A 141 -3.00 -14.05 13.22
CA GLN A 141 -2.08 -14.01 14.35
C GLN A 141 -0.99 -15.05 14.11
N ILE A 142 0.27 -14.60 14.13
CA ILE A 142 1.41 -15.45 13.86
C ILE A 142 2.39 -15.43 15.03
N SER A 143 3.00 -16.60 15.30
CA SER A 143 4.12 -16.73 16.24
C SER A 143 5.42 -16.57 15.48
N LEU A 144 6.31 -15.75 16.00
CA LEU A 144 7.62 -15.51 15.42
C LEU A 144 8.64 -16.49 16.04
N PRO A 145 9.61 -17.01 15.25
CA PRO A 145 10.58 -17.98 15.74
C PRO A 145 11.61 -17.33 16.66
N ILE A 146 12.31 -18.16 17.41
CA ILE A 146 13.55 -17.78 18.09
C ILE A 146 14.68 -17.96 17.08
N THR A 147 15.32 -16.86 16.68
CA THR A 147 16.36 -16.85 15.64
C THR A 147 17.79 -16.81 16.22
N GLY A 148 17.91 -16.66 17.55
CA GLY A 148 19.19 -16.68 18.26
C GLY A 148 19.93 -15.34 18.28
N GLY A 149 19.29 -14.24 17.87
CA GLY A 149 19.86 -12.89 17.96
C GLY A 149 18.90 -11.83 17.46
N TRP A 150 18.98 -10.62 18.02
CA TRP A 150 18.13 -9.46 17.66
C TRP A 150 18.29 -8.99 16.21
N GLN A 151 19.34 -9.43 15.53
CA GLN A 151 19.64 -9.14 14.12
C GLN A 151 19.87 -10.42 13.30
N SER A 152 19.42 -11.58 13.82
CA SER A 152 19.40 -12.85 13.09
C SER A 152 18.03 -13.03 12.46
N TRP A 153 17.91 -12.73 11.17
CA TRP A 153 16.64 -12.57 10.49
C TRP A 153 16.11 -13.87 9.88
N GLU A 154 14.87 -14.21 10.15
CA GLU A 154 14.14 -15.30 9.51
C GLU A 154 12.79 -14.78 8.97
N THR A 155 12.28 -15.44 7.93
CA THR A 155 10.96 -15.12 7.36
C THR A 155 9.97 -16.22 7.74
N VAL A 156 8.83 -15.83 8.28
CA VAL A 156 7.69 -16.71 8.56
C VAL A 156 6.47 -16.23 7.82
N SER A 157 5.61 -17.17 7.42
CA SER A 157 4.49 -16.87 6.53
C SER A 157 3.15 -17.28 7.14
N ALA A 158 2.11 -16.54 6.79
CA ALA A 158 0.71 -16.87 7.03
C ALA A 158 -0.09 -16.49 5.78
N SER A 159 -1.32 -16.99 5.66
CA SER A 159 -2.21 -16.65 4.54
C SER A 159 -3.48 -15.99 5.04
N THR A 160 -4.05 -15.09 4.24
CA THR A 160 -5.33 -14.43 4.51
C THR A 160 -6.02 -14.01 3.23
N ASN A 161 -7.30 -13.66 3.34
CA ASN A 161 -8.03 -13.04 2.24
C ASN A 161 -8.15 -11.54 2.48
N LEU A 162 -7.82 -10.74 1.45
CA LEU A 162 -8.02 -9.29 1.46
C LEU A 162 -9.04 -8.90 0.38
N THR A 163 -9.74 -7.81 0.65
CA THR A 163 -10.62 -7.16 -0.33
C THR A 163 -9.95 -5.89 -0.83
N GLU A 164 -10.08 -5.60 -2.12
CA GLU A 164 -9.64 -4.34 -2.70
C GLU A 164 -10.21 -3.14 -1.91
N GLY A 165 -9.35 -2.17 -1.62
CA GLY A 165 -9.78 -1.00 -0.85
C GLY A 165 -8.63 -0.31 -0.13
N SER A 166 -8.97 0.81 0.49
CA SER A 166 -8.04 1.59 1.32
C SER A 166 -8.28 1.28 2.80
N TYR A 167 -7.21 0.97 3.53
CA TYR A 167 -7.30 0.53 4.92
C TYR A 167 -6.20 1.13 5.77
N LYS A 168 -6.42 1.09 7.07
CA LYS A 168 -5.37 1.16 8.06
C LYS A 168 -5.00 -0.28 8.46
N LEU A 169 -3.76 -0.66 8.18
CA LEU A 169 -3.18 -1.93 8.63
C LEU A 169 -2.59 -1.69 10.01
N ARG A 170 -2.98 -2.46 11.00
CA ARG A 170 -2.40 -2.45 12.34
C ARG A 170 -1.62 -3.72 12.59
N MET A 171 -0.34 -3.56 12.89
CA MET A 171 0.50 -4.59 13.49
C MET A 171 0.44 -4.41 15.01
N LYS A 172 -0.07 -5.41 15.74
CA LYS A 172 -0.20 -5.38 17.20
C LYS A 172 0.64 -6.47 17.85
N VAL A 173 1.38 -6.09 18.87
CA VAL A 173 2.19 -7.02 19.68
C VAL A 173 1.29 -7.79 20.65
N ILE A 174 1.24 -9.11 20.50
CA ILE A 174 0.53 -10.02 21.41
C ILE A 174 1.50 -10.63 22.40
N GLN A 175 2.70 -10.99 21.95
CA GLN A 175 3.81 -11.45 22.78
C GLN A 175 5.08 -10.72 22.33
N PRO A 176 5.79 -10.03 23.23
CA PRO A 176 6.97 -9.23 22.91
C PRO A 176 8.22 -10.07 22.68
N GLY A 177 9.36 -9.41 22.45
CA GLY A 177 10.68 -10.02 22.38
C GLY A 177 11.13 -10.36 20.98
N PHE A 178 10.76 -9.51 20.02
CA PHE A 178 11.16 -9.62 18.63
C PHE A 178 11.51 -8.25 18.05
N ASN A 179 12.28 -8.28 16.97
CA ASN A 179 12.43 -7.21 16.00
C ASN A 179 11.66 -7.59 14.72
N LEU A 180 11.08 -6.62 14.05
CA LEU A 180 10.42 -6.79 12.76
C LEU A 180 11.01 -5.81 11.75
N ASN A 181 11.47 -6.32 10.60
CA ASN A 181 12.06 -5.52 9.54
C ASN A 181 11.00 -5.10 8.52
N TRP A 182 10.24 -6.06 7.99
CA TRP A 182 9.18 -5.80 7.03
C TRP A 182 8.07 -6.86 7.07
N ILE A 183 6.94 -6.50 6.47
CA ILE A 183 5.82 -7.40 6.18
C ILE A 183 5.60 -7.34 4.66
N GLU A 184 5.70 -8.48 3.97
CA GLU A 184 5.41 -8.58 2.54
C GLU A 184 4.04 -9.23 2.34
N PHE A 185 3.26 -8.67 1.43
CA PHE A 185 2.00 -9.23 0.99
C PHE A 185 2.13 -9.70 -0.45
N ASP A 186 2.10 -11.01 -0.64
CA ASP A 186 2.13 -11.68 -1.92
C ASP A 186 0.72 -12.13 -2.29
N PHE A 187 0.18 -11.61 -3.40
CA PHE A 187 -1.11 -12.03 -3.88
C PHE A 187 -1.02 -13.43 -4.50
N THR A 188 -1.76 -14.39 -3.98
CA THR A 188 -1.70 -15.80 -4.42
C THR A 188 -2.91 -16.23 -5.24
N GLY A 189 -4.07 -15.55 -5.13
CA GLY A 189 -5.21 -15.94 -5.93
C GLY A 189 -6.54 -15.29 -5.56
N ASN A 190 -7.54 -15.43 -6.42
CA ASN A 190 -8.92 -15.11 -6.09
C ASN A 190 -9.57 -16.33 -5.44
N SER A 191 -10.00 -16.22 -4.16
CA SER A 191 -10.76 -17.28 -3.47
C SER A 191 -12.22 -17.30 -3.93
N MET A 192 -12.49 -17.65 -5.17
CA MET A 192 -13.87 -17.90 -5.62
C MET A 192 -13.94 -19.08 -6.56
N GLY A 193 -14.39 -20.23 -6.02
CA GLY A 193 -15.11 -21.30 -6.74
C GLY A 193 -14.36 -21.99 -7.86
N THR A 194 -14.02 -23.24 -7.62
CA THR A 194 -13.86 -24.31 -8.60
C THR A 194 -14.03 -23.93 -10.06
N ASP A 195 -12.95 -23.46 -10.66
CA ASP A 195 -12.59 -23.75 -12.04
C ASP A 195 -11.07 -23.64 -12.14
N ASP A 196 -10.44 -24.77 -12.51
CA ASP A 196 -9.01 -24.90 -12.79
C ASP A 196 -8.63 -24.02 -14.00
N ASN A 197 -8.42 -22.74 -13.74
CA ASN A 197 -7.63 -21.88 -14.58
C ASN A 197 -6.72 -21.05 -13.67
N GLU A 198 -5.58 -21.63 -13.28
CA GLU A 198 -4.41 -20.88 -12.84
C GLU A 198 -4.04 -19.87 -13.93
N ILE A 199 -4.65 -18.69 -13.87
CA ILE A 199 -4.18 -17.57 -14.68
C ILE A 199 -2.86 -17.13 -14.07
N ASP A 200 -1.82 -17.58 -14.68
CA ASP A 200 -0.44 -17.24 -14.37
C ASP A 200 -0.24 -15.75 -14.29
N ARG A 201 0.26 -15.31 -13.14
CA ARG A 201 0.35 -13.88 -12.84
C ARG A 201 1.69 -13.34 -13.26
N ILE A 202 1.62 -12.15 -13.85
CA ILE A 202 2.78 -11.32 -14.10
C ILE A 202 3.11 -10.60 -12.80
N ARG A 203 4.37 -10.69 -12.34
CA ARG A 203 4.90 -9.89 -11.25
C ARG A 203 5.88 -8.88 -11.79
N LEU A 204 5.75 -7.62 -11.35
CA LEU A 204 6.64 -6.52 -11.70
C LEU A 204 7.38 -6.06 -10.44
N PHE A 205 8.71 -6.07 -10.47
CA PHE A 205 9.51 -5.63 -9.32
C PHE A 205 10.89 -5.07 -9.76
N PRO A 206 11.45 -4.14 -8.96
CA PRO A 206 10.81 -3.40 -7.89
C PRO A 206 9.70 -2.50 -8.44
N ASN A 207 8.72 -2.16 -7.63
CA ASN A 207 7.70 -1.17 -7.96
C ASN A 207 7.42 -0.35 -6.68
N PRO A 208 7.86 0.91 -6.59
CA PRO A 208 8.47 1.74 -7.64
C PRO A 208 9.84 1.28 -8.16
N VAL A 209 10.13 1.64 -9.41
CA VAL A 209 11.37 1.28 -10.10
C VAL A 209 12.18 2.51 -10.52
N SER A 210 13.52 2.46 -10.35
CA SER A 210 14.42 3.52 -10.81
C SER A 210 15.12 3.18 -12.14
N GLU A 211 15.62 1.96 -12.30
CA GLU A 211 16.43 1.59 -13.47
C GLU A 211 15.97 0.33 -14.19
N ILE A 212 15.80 -0.78 -13.49
CA ILE A 212 15.48 -2.08 -14.08
C ILE A 212 14.18 -2.59 -13.50
N LEU A 213 13.15 -2.69 -14.34
CA LEU A 213 11.89 -3.35 -14.04
C LEU A 213 12.02 -4.83 -14.40
N ASN A 214 11.90 -5.71 -13.42
CA ASN A 214 11.86 -7.14 -13.63
C ASN A 214 10.43 -7.61 -13.83
N ILE A 215 10.25 -8.61 -14.69
CA ILE A 215 8.98 -9.24 -15.01
C ILE A 215 9.11 -10.72 -14.66
N ASN A 216 8.41 -11.17 -13.65
CA ASN A 216 8.31 -12.59 -13.34
C ASN A 216 7.01 -13.12 -13.94
N THR A 217 7.16 -14.11 -14.82
CA THR A 217 6.06 -14.82 -15.48
C THR A 217 6.50 -16.23 -15.85
N LYS A 218 5.59 -17.19 -15.80
CA LYS A 218 5.88 -18.56 -16.27
C LYS A 218 5.63 -18.75 -17.78
N TYR A 219 5.10 -17.74 -18.46
CA TYR A 219 4.89 -17.81 -19.91
C TYR A 219 6.21 -17.75 -20.68
N GLN A 220 6.35 -18.61 -21.68
CA GLN A 220 7.58 -18.68 -22.49
C GLN A 220 7.48 -17.90 -23.79
N ASN A 221 6.28 -17.58 -24.26
CA ASN A 221 6.05 -16.81 -25.48
C ASN A 221 5.06 -15.70 -25.20
N PHE A 222 5.59 -14.54 -24.85
CA PHE A 222 4.78 -13.38 -24.51
C PHE A 222 5.31 -12.10 -25.16
N LYS A 223 4.39 -11.19 -25.43
CA LYS A 223 4.66 -9.84 -25.91
C LYS A 223 4.43 -8.85 -24.80
N ILE A 224 5.35 -7.90 -24.64
CA ILE A 224 5.26 -6.80 -23.69
C ILE A 224 5.00 -5.51 -24.44
N GLU A 225 4.08 -4.72 -23.96
CA GLU A 225 3.85 -3.34 -24.40
C GLU A 225 3.75 -2.45 -23.16
N ILE A 226 4.45 -1.30 -23.18
CA ILE A 226 4.33 -0.28 -22.11
C ILE A 226 3.70 0.97 -22.69
N TYR A 227 2.78 1.53 -21.93
CA TYR A 227 2.03 2.73 -22.28
C TYR A 227 2.21 3.78 -21.18
N ASP A 228 2.27 5.05 -21.56
CA ASP A 228 2.14 6.15 -20.62
C ASP A 228 0.67 6.38 -20.23
N MET A 229 0.41 7.30 -19.30
CA MET A 229 -0.93 7.57 -18.77
C MET A 229 -1.88 8.21 -19.80
N ILE A 230 -1.38 8.72 -20.93
CA ILE A 230 -2.20 9.21 -22.04
C ILE A 230 -2.48 8.13 -23.09
N GLY A 231 -2.03 6.90 -22.87
CA GLY A 231 -2.25 5.75 -23.76
C GLY A 231 -1.26 5.65 -24.92
N LYS A 232 -0.20 6.45 -24.93
CA LYS A 232 0.85 6.35 -25.96
C LYS A 232 1.75 5.17 -25.64
N LYS A 233 1.92 4.27 -26.62
CA LYS A 233 2.88 3.17 -26.50
C LYS A 233 4.30 3.70 -26.57
N ILE A 234 5.09 3.43 -25.52
CA ILE A 234 6.49 3.86 -25.41
C ILE A 234 7.48 2.72 -25.54
N PHE A 235 7.05 1.46 -25.37
CA PHE A 235 7.91 0.29 -25.46
C PHE A 235 7.15 -0.92 -26.00
N ASN A 236 7.85 -1.78 -26.75
CA ASN A 236 7.40 -3.13 -27.07
C ASN A 236 8.58 -4.10 -27.16
N ALA A 237 8.38 -5.33 -26.73
CA ALA A 237 9.34 -6.41 -26.84
C ALA A 237 8.65 -7.77 -26.74
N GLU A 238 9.40 -8.84 -27.00
CA GLU A 238 8.95 -10.21 -26.82
C GLU A 238 9.93 -10.95 -25.90
N ASN A 239 9.39 -11.75 -24.97
CA ASN A 239 10.14 -12.68 -24.11
C ASN A 239 11.28 -12.03 -23.30
N LEU A 240 11.10 -10.79 -22.83
CA LEU A 240 12.03 -10.13 -21.92
C LEU A 240 11.55 -10.22 -20.49
N ASN A 241 12.42 -10.68 -19.59
CA ASN A 241 12.14 -10.75 -18.15
C ASN A 241 12.67 -9.53 -17.38
N SER A 242 13.28 -8.56 -18.06
CA SER A 242 13.72 -7.31 -17.48
C SER A 242 13.75 -6.19 -18.51
N ILE A 243 13.40 -4.98 -18.11
CA ILE A 243 13.32 -3.81 -18.95
C ILE A 243 14.09 -2.68 -18.28
N ASN A 244 15.00 -2.03 -19.04
CA ASN A 244 15.66 -0.82 -18.56
C ASN A 244 14.69 0.36 -18.75
N VAL A 245 14.30 0.98 -17.64
CA VAL A 245 13.38 2.13 -17.58
C VAL A 245 14.08 3.42 -17.10
N ARG A 246 15.44 3.41 -17.02
CA ARG A 246 16.23 4.55 -16.54
C ARG A 246 15.89 5.86 -17.26
N ASP A 247 15.69 5.78 -18.58
CA ASP A 247 15.45 6.95 -19.43
C ASP A 247 13.95 7.33 -19.53
N TYR A 248 13.09 6.71 -18.73
CA TYR A 248 11.68 7.09 -18.65
C TYR A 248 11.53 8.25 -17.68
N ASP A 249 10.61 9.16 -17.96
CA ASP A 249 10.22 10.20 -17.03
C ASP A 249 9.57 9.60 -15.78
N ASP A 250 9.71 10.27 -14.64
CA ASP A 250 9.03 9.86 -13.41
C ASP A 250 7.50 9.88 -13.62
N GLY A 251 6.84 8.83 -13.21
CA GLY A 251 5.40 8.71 -13.43
C GLY A 251 4.85 7.28 -13.38
N ILE A 252 3.57 7.16 -13.67
CA ILE A 252 2.85 5.88 -13.71
C ILE A 252 2.80 5.39 -15.16
N TYR A 253 3.03 4.09 -15.33
CA TYR A 253 3.02 3.42 -16.62
C TYR A 253 2.17 2.16 -16.56
N LEU A 254 1.53 1.81 -17.69
CA LEU A 254 0.79 0.57 -17.86
C LEU A 254 1.64 -0.42 -18.66
N LEU A 255 2.03 -1.54 -18.05
CA LEU A 255 2.63 -2.68 -18.76
C LEU A 255 1.51 -3.65 -19.13
N LYS A 256 1.43 -3.97 -20.42
CA LYS A 256 0.53 -5.00 -20.96
C LYS A 256 1.38 -6.17 -21.47
N LEU A 257 1.09 -7.37 -20.97
CA LEU A 257 1.67 -8.62 -21.43
C LEU A 257 0.61 -9.44 -22.14
N SER A 258 0.91 -9.89 -23.36
CA SER A 258 0.01 -10.68 -24.20
C SER A 258 0.62 -12.04 -24.52
N PHE A 259 -0.16 -13.12 -24.37
CA PHE A 259 0.26 -14.50 -24.64
C PHE A 259 -0.90 -15.30 -25.21
N GLY A 260 -0.73 -15.91 -26.37
CA GLY A 260 -1.80 -16.56 -27.10
C GLY A 260 -2.97 -15.60 -27.34
N ASN A 261 -4.16 -15.99 -26.91
CA ASN A 261 -5.38 -15.16 -27.00
C ASN A 261 -5.67 -14.33 -25.73
N TYR A 262 -4.77 -14.35 -24.75
CA TYR A 262 -4.94 -13.67 -23.47
C TYR A 262 -4.03 -12.46 -23.37
N SER A 263 -4.44 -11.48 -22.57
CA SER A 263 -3.57 -10.36 -22.17
C SER A 263 -3.86 -9.98 -20.72
N GLN A 264 -2.79 -9.55 -20.04
CA GLN A 264 -2.86 -9.05 -18.67
C GLN A 264 -2.14 -7.71 -18.61
N SER A 265 -2.65 -6.77 -17.80
CA SER A 265 -2.05 -5.44 -17.63
C SER A 265 -1.76 -5.18 -16.17
N LYS A 266 -0.62 -4.51 -15.90
CA LYS A 266 -0.19 -4.10 -14.56
C LYS A 266 0.36 -2.68 -14.62
N LEU A 267 0.11 -1.91 -13.56
CA LEU A 267 0.72 -0.59 -13.39
C LEU A 267 2.07 -0.72 -12.68
N PHE A 268 3.01 0.15 -13.05
CA PHE A 268 4.24 0.37 -12.30
C PHE A 268 4.56 1.86 -12.22
N ILE A 269 5.32 2.23 -11.18
CA ILE A 269 5.73 3.60 -10.90
C ILE A 269 7.22 3.72 -11.19
N LYS A 270 7.60 4.70 -12.02
CA LYS A 270 9.00 5.10 -12.24
C LYS A 270 9.31 6.28 -11.31
N LYS A 271 10.44 6.16 -10.61
CA LYS A 271 11.05 7.20 -9.73
C LYS A 271 12.49 7.46 -10.10
#